data_6a8a8ad2db2e95c6d7868dd308a67af0
#
_entry.id   6a8a8ad2db2e95c6d7868dd308a67af0
#
_cell.length_a   1.000
_cell.length_b   1.000
_cell.length_c   1.000
_cell.angle_alpha   90.00
_cell.angle_beta   90.00
_cell.angle_gamma   90.00
#
_symmetry.space_group_name_H-M   'P 1'
#
loop_
_entity.id
_entity.type
_entity.pdbx_description
1 polymer ?
#
loop_
_entity_poly.entity_id
_entity_poly.type
_entity_poly.pdbx_seq_one_letter_code
_entity_poly.pdbx_strand_id
1 'polypeptide(L)'
;AIAQLVENEFYLTLDADVICLKPLDESKLIIDGKALLQYEQRAQHPKWWKSSARILKMSPDVGPKDLGMTVTPALMSRTLSQKLMQELSPNKAGENWVDALCSLHDPANPRNWWIGRFLKLKWTEYSLYYLCAMKLGLLEQYHVIAGTSQTPALLLIHDSHPYESWNIAGSFDAANPGLFCVVGSKTRLPPKEVWQKVAPYIQGSAEQPPL
;
A
#
# COMPACT_ATOMS: atom_id res chain seq x y z
N ALA A 1 -10.41 8.40 5.28
CA ALA A 1 -10.33 9.47 6.26
C ALA A 1 -9.24 10.48 5.89
N ILE A 2 -7.98 10.08 5.74
CA ILE A 2 -6.89 11.04 5.47
C ILE A 2 -7.10 11.82 4.18
N ALA A 3 -7.65 11.21 3.14
CA ALA A 3 -7.95 11.85 1.86
C ALA A 3 -8.94 13.04 1.94
N GLN A 4 -9.60 13.24 3.07
CA GLN A 4 -10.44 14.41 3.34
C GLN A 4 -9.66 15.57 3.96
N LEU A 5 -8.45 15.30 4.46
CA LEU A 5 -7.62 16.26 5.18
C LEU A 5 -6.41 16.74 4.36
N VAL A 6 -5.91 15.92 3.43
CA VAL A 6 -4.79 16.28 2.58
C VAL A 6 -5.26 17.20 1.44
N GLU A 7 -4.44 18.20 1.12
CA GLU A 7 -4.71 19.14 0.03
C GLU A 7 -4.15 18.63 -1.31
N ASN A 8 -3.01 17.97 -1.27
CA ASN A 8 -2.34 17.43 -2.46
C ASN A 8 -3.12 16.25 -3.05
N GLU A 9 -3.02 16.08 -4.38
CA GLU A 9 -3.67 14.98 -5.09
C GLU A 9 -3.09 13.62 -4.66
N PHE A 10 -1.79 13.55 -4.40
CA PHE A 10 -1.15 12.31 -3.98
C PHE A 10 -0.60 12.41 -2.57
N TYR A 11 -0.65 11.30 -1.87
CA TYR A 11 -0.07 11.15 -0.54
C TYR A 11 0.54 9.76 -0.37
N LEU A 12 1.64 9.70 0.38
CA LEU A 12 2.34 8.47 0.68
C LEU A 12 1.85 7.91 2.02
N THR A 13 1.54 6.63 2.05
CA THR A 13 1.25 5.88 3.28
C THR A 13 2.39 4.95 3.60
N LEU A 14 2.79 4.93 4.87
CA LEU A 14 3.89 4.12 5.38
C LEU A 14 3.44 3.40 6.64
N ASP A 15 3.75 2.11 6.75
CA ASP A 15 3.68 1.39 8.00
C ASP A 15 4.93 1.69 8.85
N ALA A 16 4.87 1.40 10.13
CA ALA A 16 5.95 1.73 11.07
C ALA A 16 7.24 0.91 10.87
N ASP A 17 7.18 -0.13 10.06
CA ASP A 17 8.28 -1.03 9.73
C ASP A 17 8.88 -0.77 8.33
N VAL A 18 8.55 0.37 7.72
CA VAL A 18 9.12 0.82 6.45
C VAL A 18 10.35 1.68 6.68
N ILE A 19 11.43 1.38 5.95
CA ILE A 19 12.68 2.13 5.95
C ILE A 19 12.89 2.76 4.57
N CYS A 20 13.16 4.07 4.55
CA CYS A 20 13.57 4.79 3.36
C CYS A 20 15.05 4.52 3.08
N LEU A 21 15.37 4.03 1.89
CA LEU A 21 16.72 3.61 1.50
C LEU A 21 17.53 4.72 0.83
N LYS A 22 16.86 5.74 0.31
CA LYS A 22 17.49 6.82 -0.48
C LYS A 22 16.82 8.15 -0.19
N PRO A 23 17.49 9.27 -0.41
CA PRO A 23 16.84 10.57 -0.43
C PRO A 23 15.67 10.57 -1.41
N LEU A 24 14.51 10.99 -0.93
CA LEU A 24 13.28 11.06 -1.70
C LEU A 24 13.03 12.48 -2.15
N ASP A 25 12.60 12.61 -3.38
CA ASP A 25 11.97 13.80 -3.92
C ASP A 25 10.72 13.40 -4.70
N GLU A 26 9.89 14.37 -5.01
CA GLU A 26 8.61 14.12 -5.68
C GLU A 26 8.79 13.44 -7.04
N SER A 27 9.87 13.75 -7.77
CA SER A 27 10.11 13.21 -9.11
C SER A 27 10.33 11.68 -9.14
N LYS A 28 10.70 11.10 -8.01
CA LYS A 28 10.85 9.63 -7.86
C LYS A 28 9.53 8.93 -7.56
N LEU A 29 8.53 9.67 -7.12
CA LEU A 29 7.25 9.15 -6.68
C LEU A 29 6.12 9.49 -7.64
N ILE A 30 6.23 10.63 -8.33
CA ILE A 30 5.24 11.14 -9.27
C ILE A 30 5.91 11.26 -10.65
N ILE A 31 5.48 10.44 -11.58
CA ILE A 31 6.00 10.38 -12.96
C ILE A 31 4.92 10.87 -13.90
N ASP A 32 5.19 11.93 -14.64
CA ASP A 32 4.24 12.55 -15.59
C ASP A 32 2.86 12.84 -14.96
N GLY A 33 2.87 13.33 -13.70
CA GLY A 33 1.66 13.65 -12.96
C GLY A 33 0.89 12.44 -12.43
N LYS A 34 1.47 11.23 -12.45
CA LYS A 34 0.88 9.99 -11.95
C LYS A 34 1.74 9.39 -10.83
N ALA A 35 1.08 8.87 -9.82
CA ALA A 35 1.76 8.23 -8.70
C ALA A 35 2.32 6.86 -9.08
N LEU A 36 3.54 6.57 -8.65
CA LEU A 36 4.17 5.28 -8.84
C LEU A 36 3.40 4.20 -8.07
N LEU A 37 3.09 3.09 -8.74
CA LEU A 37 2.41 1.92 -8.16
C LEU A 37 3.22 0.67 -8.45
N GLN A 38 3.47 -0.14 -7.44
CA GLN A 38 4.13 -1.43 -7.59
C GLN A 38 3.13 -2.56 -7.40
N TYR A 39 3.17 -3.52 -8.32
CA TYR A 39 2.39 -4.75 -8.20
C TYR A 39 3.03 -5.74 -7.22
N GLU A 40 2.16 -6.51 -6.58
CA GLU A 40 2.51 -7.64 -5.74
C GLU A 40 1.71 -8.88 -6.13
N GLN A 41 2.26 -10.05 -5.83
CA GLN A 41 1.57 -11.32 -6.10
C GLN A 41 0.36 -11.49 -5.17
N ARG A 42 -0.84 -11.66 -5.72
CA ARG A 42 -2.08 -11.91 -4.94
C ARG A 42 -1.97 -13.14 -4.04
N ALA A 43 -1.13 -14.11 -4.43
CA ALA A 43 -0.90 -15.33 -3.67
C ALA A 43 -0.32 -15.06 -2.26
N GLN A 44 0.35 -13.94 -2.03
CA GLN A 44 0.85 -13.56 -0.71
C GLN A 44 -0.30 -13.28 0.25
N HIS A 45 -1.37 -12.62 -0.24
CA HIS A 45 -2.52 -12.22 0.57
C HIS A 45 -3.88 -12.48 -0.10
N PRO A 46 -4.19 -13.72 -0.50
CA PRO A 46 -5.35 -14.03 -1.33
C PRO A 46 -6.69 -13.70 -0.67
N LYS A 47 -6.73 -13.73 0.67
CA LYS A 47 -7.96 -13.40 1.43
C LYS A 47 -8.25 -11.90 1.41
N TRP A 48 -7.24 -11.05 1.42
CA TRP A 48 -7.41 -9.60 1.38
C TRP A 48 -8.05 -9.18 0.06
N TRP A 49 -7.54 -9.71 -1.04
CA TRP A 49 -8.05 -9.44 -2.37
C TRP A 49 -9.51 -9.87 -2.54
N LYS A 50 -9.79 -11.14 -2.26
CA LYS A 50 -11.15 -11.70 -2.40
C LYS A 50 -12.18 -11.00 -1.50
N SER A 51 -11.80 -10.67 -0.27
CA SER A 51 -12.70 -9.97 0.65
C SER A 51 -12.97 -8.54 0.21
N SER A 52 -11.96 -7.83 -0.26
CA SER A 52 -12.12 -6.46 -0.78
C SER A 52 -13.01 -6.42 -2.02
N ALA A 53 -12.83 -7.37 -2.95
CA ALA A 53 -13.70 -7.50 -4.12
C ALA A 53 -15.17 -7.76 -3.71
N ARG A 54 -15.39 -8.63 -2.70
CA ARG A 54 -16.73 -8.89 -2.17
C ARG A 54 -17.36 -7.64 -1.56
N ILE A 55 -16.60 -6.85 -0.80
CA ILE A 55 -17.08 -5.59 -0.21
C ILE A 55 -17.51 -4.62 -1.31
N LEU A 56 -16.73 -4.51 -2.38
CA LEU A 56 -17.04 -3.66 -3.54
C LEU A 56 -18.07 -4.27 -4.50
N LYS A 57 -18.58 -5.46 -4.20
CA LYS A 57 -19.57 -6.19 -5.02
C LYS A 57 -19.10 -6.35 -6.47
N MET A 58 -17.86 -6.78 -6.65
CA MET A 58 -17.23 -6.98 -7.95
C MET A 58 -16.52 -8.33 -8.05
N SER A 59 -16.19 -8.76 -9.28
CA SER A 59 -15.34 -9.93 -9.47
C SER A 59 -13.93 -9.70 -8.91
N PRO A 60 -13.31 -10.69 -8.28
CA PRO A 60 -11.89 -10.63 -7.93
C PRO A 60 -10.96 -10.79 -9.17
N ASP A 61 -11.51 -11.22 -10.31
CA ASP A 61 -10.76 -11.51 -11.52
C ASP A 61 -10.65 -10.25 -12.41
N VAL A 62 -9.99 -9.22 -11.88
CA VAL A 62 -9.75 -7.95 -12.57
C VAL A 62 -8.27 -7.60 -12.55
N GLY A 63 -7.83 -6.79 -13.52
CA GLY A 63 -6.45 -6.38 -13.68
C GLY A 63 -5.52 -7.49 -14.18
N PRO A 64 -4.20 -7.30 -14.12
CA PRO A 64 -3.23 -8.30 -14.53
C PRO A 64 -3.38 -9.60 -13.75
N LYS A 65 -3.17 -10.74 -14.42
CA LYS A 65 -3.33 -12.04 -13.80
C LYS A 65 -2.42 -12.17 -12.58
N ASP A 66 -3.01 -12.60 -11.47
CA ASP A 66 -2.33 -12.88 -10.19
C ASP A 66 -1.59 -11.68 -9.55
N LEU A 67 -1.75 -10.47 -10.09
CA LEU A 67 -1.13 -9.25 -9.56
C LEU A 67 -2.16 -8.30 -8.96
N GLY A 68 -1.73 -7.55 -7.95
CA GLY A 68 -2.52 -6.52 -7.29
C GLY A 68 -1.65 -5.59 -6.46
N MET A 69 -2.25 -4.56 -5.89
CA MET A 69 -1.64 -3.67 -4.91
C MET A 69 -2.05 -4.12 -3.51
N THR A 70 -1.12 -4.44 -2.66
CA THR A 70 -1.47 -5.05 -1.38
C THR A 70 -0.78 -4.46 -0.18
N VAL A 71 0.32 -3.74 -0.34
CA VAL A 71 1.19 -3.39 0.77
C VAL A 71 1.70 -1.95 0.75
N THR A 72 2.26 -1.59 1.87
CA THR A 72 3.00 -0.40 2.21
C THR A 72 4.48 -0.53 1.81
N PRO A 73 5.13 0.52 1.34
CA PRO A 73 4.62 1.88 1.11
C PRO A 73 3.66 1.94 -0.08
N ALA A 74 2.71 2.85 -0.03
CA ALA A 74 1.80 3.05 -1.14
C ALA A 74 1.52 4.54 -1.38
N LEU A 75 1.62 4.95 -2.65
CA LEU A 75 1.15 6.25 -3.08
C LEU A 75 -0.32 6.13 -3.46
N MET A 76 -1.13 6.98 -2.86
CA MET A 76 -2.57 6.97 -3.06
C MET A 76 -3.05 8.33 -3.60
N SER A 77 -3.98 8.31 -4.54
CA SER A 77 -4.66 9.50 -5.01
C SER A 77 -5.78 9.88 -4.05
N ARG A 78 -5.84 11.17 -3.70
CA ARG A 78 -6.93 11.75 -2.92
C ARG A 78 -8.28 11.53 -3.60
N THR A 79 -8.34 11.82 -4.89
CA THR A 79 -9.57 11.68 -5.69
C THR A 79 -10.07 10.25 -5.73
N LEU A 80 -9.20 9.27 -5.98
CA LEU A 80 -9.57 7.85 -5.95
C LEU A 80 -10.00 7.39 -4.56
N SER A 81 -9.33 7.85 -3.51
CA SER A 81 -9.70 7.53 -2.12
C SER A 81 -11.07 8.11 -1.75
N GLN A 82 -11.39 9.32 -2.22
CA GLN A 82 -12.72 9.90 -2.05
C GLN A 82 -13.80 9.11 -2.82
N LYS A 83 -13.50 8.67 -4.05
CA LYS A 83 -14.40 7.80 -4.82
C LYS A 83 -14.60 6.44 -4.13
N LEU A 84 -13.55 5.86 -3.54
CA LEU A 84 -13.70 4.66 -2.73
C LEU A 84 -14.65 4.88 -1.55
N MET A 85 -14.54 5.99 -0.83
CA MET A 85 -15.48 6.32 0.26
C MET A 85 -16.92 6.44 -0.25
N GLN A 86 -17.13 7.03 -1.43
CA GLN A 86 -18.45 7.10 -2.08
C GLN A 86 -18.98 5.70 -2.44
N GLU A 87 -18.16 4.84 -3.04
CA GLU A 87 -18.52 3.47 -3.40
C GLU A 87 -18.85 2.61 -2.17
N LEU A 88 -18.21 2.87 -1.04
CA LEU A 88 -18.47 2.17 0.22
C LEU A 88 -19.67 2.75 0.99
N SER A 89 -20.08 3.95 0.69
CA SER A 89 -21.24 4.57 1.34
C SER A 89 -22.52 3.89 0.85
N PRO A 90 -23.33 3.33 1.74
CA PRO A 90 -24.60 2.77 1.33
C PRO A 90 -25.54 3.89 0.87
N ASN A 91 -26.38 3.61 -0.13
CA ASN A 91 -27.37 4.56 -0.67
C ASN A 91 -28.52 4.88 0.32
N LYS A 92 -28.32 4.62 1.60
CA LYS A 92 -29.30 4.91 2.66
C LYS A 92 -28.96 6.22 3.35
N ALA A 93 -29.94 7.09 3.47
CA ALA A 93 -29.78 8.33 4.19
C ALA A 93 -29.27 8.07 5.63
N GLY A 94 -28.13 8.67 5.97
CA GLY A 94 -27.55 8.63 7.32
C GLY A 94 -26.44 7.63 7.57
N GLU A 95 -26.21 6.65 6.68
CA GLU A 95 -25.04 5.77 6.81
C GLU A 95 -23.87 6.32 5.98
N ASN A 96 -22.70 6.37 6.60
CA ASN A 96 -21.45 6.75 5.93
C ASN A 96 -20.55 5.52 5.69
N TRP A 97 -19.48 5.68 4.93
CA TRP A 97 -18.56 4.60 4.61
C TRP A 97 -17.89 3.97 5.85
N VAL A 98 -17.71 4.74 6.93
CA VAL A 98 -17.14 4.23 8.19
C VAL A 98 -18.11 3.24 8.82
N ASP A 99 -19.38 3.63 8.94
CA ASP A 99 -20.43 2.77 9.50
C ASP A 99 -20.58 1.51 8.65
N ALA A 100 -20.51 1.64 7.32
CA ALA A 100 -20.55 0.50 6.41
C ALA A 100 -19.42 -0.49 6.64
N LEU A 101 -18.18 -0.03 6.80
CA LEU A 101 -17.02 -0.90 7.09
C LEU A 101 -17.06 -1.46 8.52
N CYS A 102 -17.42 -0.65 9.51
CA CYS A 102 -17.53 -1.09 10.90
C CYS A 102 -18.63 -2.15 11.06
N SER A 103 -19.76 -1.98 10.38
CA SER A 103 -20.88 -2.93 10.43
C SER A 103 -20.54 -4.32 9.88
N LEU A 104 -19.50 -4.45 9.03
CA LEU A 104 -19.02 -5.75 8.55
C LEU A 104 -18.51 -6.65 9.68
N HIS A 105 -18.08 -6.05 10.79
CA HIS A 105 -17.50 -6.73 11.94
C HIS A 105 -18.37 -6.65 13.20
N ASP A 106 -19.51 -5.95 13.13
CA ASP A 106 -20.40 -5.74 14.25
C ASP A 106 -21.05 -7.09 14.67
N PRO A 107 -20.82 -7.55 15.91
CA PRO A 107 -21.45 -8.77 16.42
C PRO A 107 -22.96 -8.61 16.63
N ALA A 108 -23.48 -7.40 16.77
CA ALA A 108 -24.90 -7.13 16.90
C ALA A 108 -25.65 -7.23 15.56
N ASN A 109 -24.96 -7.23 14.43
CA ASN A 109 -25.59 -7.36 13.12
C ASN A 109 -25.93 -8.84 12.83
N PRO A 110 -27.23 -9.23 12.70
CA PRO A 110 -27.62 -10.62 12.46
C PRO A 110 -27.04 -11.22 11.16
N ARG A 111 -26.72 -10.38 10.17
CA ARG A 111 -26.06 -10.80 8.92
C ARG A 111 -24.64 -11.30 9.14
N ASN A 112 -24.00 -10.92 10.27
CA ASN A 112 -22.69 -11.39 10.66
C ASN A 112 -22.75 -12.70 11.45
N TRP A 113 -23.94 -13.22 11.80
CA TRP A 113 -24.11 -14.43 12.59
C TRP A 113 -23.95 -15.72 11.79
N TRP A 114 -23.78 -15.62 10.50
CA TRP A 114 -23.49 -16.76 9.64
C TRP A 114 -22.02 -17.17 9.75
N ILE A 115 -21.67 -18.33 9.18
CA ILE A 115 -20.30 -18.90 9.15
C ILE A 115 -19.21 -17.85 8.87
N GLY A 116 -19.54 -16.78 8.19
CA GLY A 116 -18.70 -15.60 8.01
C GLY A 116 -18.24 -14.86 9.28
N ARG A 117 -18.90 -15.06 10.43
CA ARG A 117 -18.47 -14.49 11.73
C ARG A 117 -17.18 -15.12 12.25
N PHE A 118 -16.97 -16.39 11.97
CA PHE A 118 -15.71 -17.08 12.27
C PHE A 118 -14.64 -16.83 11.21
N LEU A 119 -15.05 -16.43 10.02
CA LEU A 119 -14.20 -16.00 8.91
C LEU A 119 -14.20 -14.47 8.87
N LYS A 120 -13.42 -13.80 9.74
CA LYS A 120 -13.21 -12.36 9.65
C LYS A 120 -12.88 -12.00 8.21
N LEU A 121 -13.68 -11.12 7.59
CA LEU A 121 -13.37 -10.57 6.31
C LEU A 121 -12.01 -9.87 6.42
N LYS A 122 -11.01 -10.44 5.78
CA LYS A 122 -9.66 -9.88 5.76
C LYS A 122 -9.56 -9.00 4.53
N TRP A 123 -9.73 -7.71 4.71
CA TRP A 123 -9.54 -6.71 3.66
C TRP A 123 -8.44 -5.74 4.08
N THR A 124 -7.89 -4.99 3.12
CA THR A 124 -7.00 -3.87 3.37
C THR A 124 -7.47 -2.67 2.59
N GLU A 125 -7.12 -1.48 3.07
CA GLU A 125 -7.35 -0.22 2.37
C GLU A 125 -6.71 -0.22 0.98
N TYR A 126 -5.52 -0.80 0.84
CA TYR A 126 -4.80 -0.91 -0.44
C TYR A 126 -5.56 -1.76 -1.46
N SER A 127 -6.02 -2.94 -1.05
CA SER A 127 -6.81 -3.81 -1.94
C SER A 127 -8.16 -3.18 -2.30
N LEU A 128 -8.82 -2.51 -1.36
CA LEU A 128 -10.06 -1.77 -1.63
C LEU A 128 -9.81 -0.62 -2.60
N TYR A 129 -8.77 0.17 -2.37
CA TYR A 129 -8.40 1.30 -3.22
C TYR A 129 -8.11 0.85 -4.66
N TYR A 130 -7.25 -0.14 -4.82
CA TYR A 130 -6.88 -0.66 -6.13
C TYR A 130 -8.09 -1.23 -6.89
N LEU A 131 -8.89 -2.06 -6.23
CA LEU A 131 -10.08 -2.66 -6.83
C LEU A 131 -11.13 -1.61 -7.19
N CYS A 132 -11.28 -0.57 -6.37
CA CYS A 132 -12.16 0.56 -6.69
C CYS A 132 -11.65 1.32 -7.93
N ALA A 133 -10.34 1.61 -8.00
CA ALA A 133 -9.75 2.26 -9.16
C ALA A 133 -9.93 1.44 -10.45
N MET A 134 -9.78 0.11 -10.37
CA MET A 134 -10.06 -0.82 -11.48
C MET A 134 -11.53 -0.83 -11.86
N LYS A 135 -12.43 -0.92 -10.87
CA LYS A 135 -13.89 -0.89 -11.09
C LYS A 135 -14.34 0.35 -11.85
N LEU A 136 -13.74 1.49 -11.55
CA LEU A 136 -14.06 2.78 -12.14
C LEU A 136 -13.31 3.06 -13.46
N GLY A 137 -12.36 2.21 -13.85
CA GLY A 137 -11.51 2.43 -15.03
C GLY A 137 -10.55 3.61 -14.90
N LEU A 138 -10.14 3.95 -13.66
CA LEU A 138 -9.36 5.15 -13.36
C LEU A 138 -7.91 4.86 -12.96
N LEU A 139 -7.50 3.58 -12.84
CA LEU A 139 -6.17 3.25 -12.35
C LEU A 139 -5.06 3.93 -13.15
N GLU A 140 -5.09 3.79 -14.47
CA GLU A 140 -4.07 4.33 -15.38
C GLU A 140 -4.09 5.86 -15.50
N GLN A 141 -5.17 6.50 -15.10
CA GLN A 141 -5.25 7.96 -15.05
C GLN A 141 -4.40 8.53 -13.90
N TYR A 142 -4.36 7.83 -12.76
CA TYR A 142 -3.71 8.30 -11.54
C TYR A 142 -2.41 7.59 -11.22
N HIS A 143 -2.14 6.45 -11.86
CA HIS A 143 -0.98 5.64 -11.54
C HIS A 143 -0.18 5.23 -12.77
N VAL A 144 1.14 5.11 -12.57
CA VAL A 144 2.09 4.49 -13.47
C VAL A 144 2.73 3.29 -12.76
N ILE A 145 2.89 2.17 -13.48
CA ILE A 145 3.37 0.93 -12.87
C ILE A 145 4.90 0.92 -12.82
N ALA A 146 5.44 0.70 -11.62
CA ALA A 146 6.87 0.53 -11.38
C ALA A 146 7.44 -0.71 -12.10
N GLY A 147 8.69 -0.63 -12.55
CA GLY A 147 9.39 -1.73 -13.22
C GLY A 147 8.89 -2.04 -14.62
N THR A 148 8.15 -1.14 -15.25
CA THR A 148 7.72 -1.23 -16.65
C THR A 148 8.67 -0.47 -17.58
N SER A 149 8.39 -0.50 -18.89
CA SER A 149 9.14 0.29 -19.88
C SER A 149 9.10 1.80 -19.61
N GLN A 150 8.09 2.29 -18.91
CA GLN A 150 7.95 3.69 -18.52
C GLN A 150 8.78 4.03 -17.28
N THR A 151 9.04 3.07 -16.40
CA THR A 151 9.73 3.27 -15.11
C THR A 151 10.73 2.13 -14.83
N PRO A 152 11.68 1.82 -15.73
CA PRO A 152 12.47 0.58 -15.67
C PRO A 152 13.42 0.53 -14.46
N ALA A 153 13.86 1.69 -13.96
CA ALA A 153 14.86 1.79 -12.91
C ALA A 153 14.25 2.13 -11.52
N LEU A 154 12.92 2.16 -11.39
CA LEU A 154 12.26 2.54 -10.15
C LEU A 154 11.42 1.41 -9.60
N LEU A 155 11.63 1.09 -8.34
CA LEU A 155 10.76 0.23 -7.53
C LEU A 155 10.42 0.95 -6.23
N LEU A 156 9.16 0.87 -5.77
CA LEU A 156 8.79 1.38 -4.45
C LEU A 156 9.46 0.53 -3.37
N ILE A 157 9.27 -0.78 -3.43
CA ILE A 157 9.77 -1.71 -2.44
C ILE A 157 10.89 -2.52 -3.06
N HIS A 158 12.09 -2.45 -2.48
CA HIS A 158 13.18 -3.35 -2.82
C HIS A 158 12.89 -4.74 -2.28
N ASP A 159 12.52 -4.79 -1.03
CA ASP A 159 12.44 -6.04 -0.32
C ASP A 159 11.50 -5.98 0.89
N SER A 160 10.84 -7.10 1.19
CA SER A 160 10.01 -7.29 2.38
C SER A 160 10.43 -8.59 3.05
N HIS A 161 11.29 -8.49 4.08
CA HIS A 161 11.99 -9.65 4.62
C HIS A 161 11.73 -9.97 6.07
N PRO A 162 11.92 -11.25 6.41
CA PRO A 162 12.37 -11.58 7.75
C PRO A 162 13.72 -10.88 8.00
N TYR A 163 13.82 -10.19 9.11
CA TYR A 163 15.02 -9.45 9.50
C TYR A 163 16.30 -10.32 9.48
N GLU A 164 16.17 -11.59 9.83
CA GLU A 164 17.28 -12.53 9.93
C GLU A 164 17.99 -12.76 8.58
N SER A 165 17.25 -12.64 7.49
CA SER A 165 17.78 -12.82 6.12
C SER A 165 18.00 -11.50 5.38
N TRP A 166 17.79 -10.36 6.03
CA TRP A 166 17.91 -9.07 5.40
C TRP A 166 19.36 -8.69 5.05
N ASN A 167 19.63 -8.55 3.76
CA ASN A 167 20.90 -8.00 3.28
C ASN A 167 20.87 -6.47 3.33
N ILE A 168 21.24 -5.91 4.47
CA ILE A 168 21.19 -4.46 4.74
C ILE A 168 22.09 -3.70 3.75
N ALA A 169 23.33 -4.15 3.55
CA ALA A 169 24.26 -3.51 2.63
C ALA A 169 23.72 -3.46 1.20
N GLY A 170 23.13 -4.57 0.72
CA GLY A 170 22.48 -4.62 -0.60
C GLY A 170 21.28 -3.69 -0.71
N SER A 171 20.51 -3.49 0.36
CA SER A 171 19.39 -2.57 0.36
C SER A 171 19.83 -1.11 0.20
N PHE A 172 20.94 -0.72 0.80
CA PHE A 172 21.50 0.64 0.72
C PHE A 172 22.48 0.84 -0.45
N ASP A 173 22.69 -0.19 -1.28
CA ASP A 173 23.54 -0.07 -2.46
C ASP A 173 22.97 0.97 -3.44
N ALA A 174 23.84 1.79 -4.02
CA ALA A 174 23.44 2.81 -4.99
C ALA A 174 22.77 2.23 -6.24
N ALA A 175 23.15 1.02 -6.64
CA ALA A 175 22.57 0.31 -7.80
C ALA A 175 21.19 -0.29 -7.51
N ASN A 176 20.78 -0.40 -6.23
CA ASN A 176 19.46 -0.90 -5.89
C ASN A 176 18.37 0.05 -6.42
N PRO A 177 17.41 -0.43 -7.24
CA PRO A 177 16.34 0.41 -7.77
C PRO A 177 15.25 0.77 -6.76
N GLY A 178 15.21 0.09 -5.59
CA GLY A 178 14.19 0.28 -4.57
C GLY A 178 14.35 1.57 -3.77
N LEU A 179 13.24 2.23 -3.49
CA LEU A 179 13.18 3.43 -2.66
C LEU A 179 13.00 3.10 -1.18
N PHE A 180 12.34 2.00 -0.89
CA PHE A 180 12.02 1.56 0.46
C PHE A 180 12.30 0.07 0.64
N CYS A 181 12.50 -0.35 1.88
CA CYS A 181 12.35 -1.73 2.30
C CYS A 181 11.42 -1.84 3.51
N VAL A 182 10.85 -3.03 3.70
CA VAL A 182 9.98 -3.34 4.83
C VAL A 182 10.69 -4.34 5.72
N VAL A 183 10.89 -3.99 6.98
CA VAL A 183 11.42 -4.90 8.00
C VAL A 183 10.24 -5.47 8.78
N GLY A 184 9.77 -6.63 8.34
CA GLY A 184 8.47 -7.18 8.73
C GLY A 184 8.22 -7.21 10.24
N SER A 185 7.03 -6.79 10.63
CA SER A 185 6.54 -6.68 12.01
C SER A 185 6.57 -8.01 12.81
N LYS A 186 6.80 -9.13 12.15
CA LYS A 186 6.89 -10.44 12.80
C LYS A 186 8.23 -10.72 13.47
N THR A 187 9.24 -9.91 13.21
CA THR A 187 10.59 -10.10 13.74
C THR A 187 10.68 -9.94 15.26
N ARG A 188 9.75 -9.20 15.88
CA ARG A 188 9.71 -8.90 17.32
C ARG A 188 11.01 -8.30 17.87
N LEU A 189 11.85 -7.75 17.01
CA LEU A 189 13.08 -7.11 17.44
C LEU A 189 12.80 -5.73 18.04
N PRO A 190 13.53 -5.34 19.07
CA PRO A 190 13.47 -3.98 19.57
C PRO A 190 13.86 -3.00 18.45
N PRO A 191 13.08 -1.90 18.24
CA PRO A 191 13.41 -0.90 17.22
C PRO A 191 14.83 -0.35 17.32
N LYS A 192 15.39 -0.30 18.53
CA LYS A 192 16.78 0.12 18.79
C LYS A 192 17.81 -0.78 18.10
N GLU A 193 17.60 -2.09 18.06
CA GLU A 193 18.51 -3.03 17.40
C GLU A 193 18.49 -2.85 15.88
N VAL A 194 17.29 -2.67 15.31
CA VAL A 194 17.14 -2.36 13.89
C VAL A 194 17.85 -1.05 13.56
N TRP A 195 17.62 0.00 14.38
CA TRP A 195 18.26 1.30 14.21
C TRP A 195 19.79 1.21 14.26
N GLN A 196 20.37 0.50 15.22
CA GLN A 196 21.83 0.35 15.33
C GLN A 196 22.47 -0.24 14.07
N LYS A 197 21.76 -1.11 13.36
CA LYS A 197 22.24 -1.71 12.10
C LYS A 197 22.06 -0.79 10.89
N VAL A 198 21.02 0.02 10.87
CA VAL A 198 20.68 0.91 9.76
C VAL A 198 21.41 2.26 9.84
N ALA A 199 21.62 2.77 11.06
CA ALA A 199 22.21 4.10 11.30
C ALA A 199 23.52 4.36 10.53
N PRO A 200 24.48 3.43 10.42
CA PRO A 200 25.71 3.66 9.67
C PRO A 200 25.47 3.99 8.18
N TYR A 201 24.45 3.42 7.59
CA TYR A 201 24.11 3.65 6.17
C TYR A 201 23.39 4.99 5.95
N ILE A 202 22.60 5.43 6.92
CA ILE A 202 21.85 6.69 6.83
C ILE A 202 22.75 7.87 7.20
N GLN A 203 23.55 7.76 8.25
CA GLN A 203 24.41 8.83 8.78
C GLN A 203 25.63 9.08 7.89
N GLY A 204 26.21 8.04 7.28
CA GLY A 204 27.30 8.19 6.31
C GLY A 204 26.91 8.93 5.03
N SER A 205 25.62 8.97 4.72
CA SER A 205 25.10 9.75 3.57
C SER A 205 24.97 11.25 3.87
N ALA A 206 24.98 11.65 5.13
CA ALA A 206 24.82 13.05 5.55
C ALA A 206 26.15 13.83 5.58
N GLU A 207 27.30 13.14 5.51
CA GLU A 207 28.63 13.75 5.59
C GLU A 207 29.31 14.00 4.23
N GLN A 208 28.68 13.70 3.12
CA GLN A 208 29.19 14.12 1.81
C GLN A 208 28.55 15.46 1.40
N PRO A 209 29.28 16.60 1.51
CA PRO A 209 28.81 17.83 0.91
C PRO A 209 28.71 17.66 -0.61
N PRO A 210 27.77 18.34 -1.29
CA PRO A 210 27.68 18.26 -2.74
C PRO A 210 29.00 18.73 -3.37
N LEU A 211 29.53 17.89 -4.26
CA LEU A 211 30.61 18.26 -5.17
C LEU A 211 30.09 19.28 -6.18
#